data_5d3b771c8b26acc400ef018d404be986
#
_entry.id   5d3b771c8b26acc400ef018d404be986
#
_cell.length_a   1.000
_cell.length_b   1.000
_cell.length_c   1.000
_cell.angle_alpha   90.00
_cell.angle_beta   90.00
_cell.angle_gamma   90.00
#
_symmetry.space_group_name_H-M   'P 1'
#
loop_
_entity.id
_entity.type
_entity.pdbx_description
1 polymer ?
#
loop_
_entity_poly.entity_id
_entity_poly.type
_entity_poly.pdbx_seq_one_letter_code
_entity_poly.pdbx_strand_id
1 'polypeptide(L)'
;MGNCTNDSYLIDGGKSNPYYDGTIMEFLQSRSPKDDPKNDYFSDLIEIIRLANMEEVLEEENVTFFAPTNWSIRKSVAMLNKMWYQMGNDSIKNLKQIKPSVWREYLSMYILKDKYTLKDIPQIDTTAIAAYPGQTFITYGGLPMNVGVVYGDANGVKYVGPRQILYSYIYDI
;
A
#
# COMPACT_ATOMS: atom_id res chain seq x y z
N MET A 1 -8.50 -39.06 28.49
CA MET A 1 -7.86 -38.53 27.27
C MET A 1 -8.64 -37.25 26.86
N GLY A 2 -8.12 -36.11 27.26
CA GLY A 2 -8.74 -34.83 26.97
C GLY A 2 -8.40 -34.43 25.51
N ASN A 3 -9.42 -34.27 24.72
CA ASN A 3 -9.30 -33.82 23.35
C ASN A 3 -9.03 -32.32 23.39
N CYS A 4 -7.80 -31.88 23.12
CA CYS A 4 -7.45 -30.49 22.96
C CYS A 4 -7.93 -30.02 21.59
N THR A 5 -9.22 -29.75 21.48
CA THR A 5 -9.79 -29.04 20.33
C THR A 5 -9.76 -27.54 20.60
N ASN A 6 -8.57 -26.99 20.68
CA ASN A 6 -8.44 -25.54 20.64
C ASN A 6 -8.10 -25.14 19.20
N ASP A 7 -9.14 -25.02 18.37
CA ASP A 7 -9.03 -24.62 16.97
C ASP A 7 -8.68 -23.13 16.80
N SER A 8 -8.48 -22.41 17.90
CA SER A 8 -8.21 -20.97 17.87
C SER A 8 -6.87 -20.59 17.24
N TYR A 9 -5.93 -21.53 17.09
CA TYR A 9 -4.66 -21.33 16.38
C TYR A 9 -4.70 -21.82 14.93
N LEU A 10 -5.73 -22.56 14.53
CA LEU A 10 -6.00 -22.92 13.14
C LEU A 10 -6.79 -21.83 12.42
N ILE A 11 -7.39 -20.93 13.17
CA ILE A 11 -7.92 -19.69 12.62
C ILE A 11 -6.69 -18.85 12.35
N ASP A 12 -6.26 -18.83 11.08
CA ASP A 12 -5.37 -17.81 10.51
C ASP A 12 -5.59 -16.53 11.33
N GLY A 13 -4.54 -15.97 11.97
CA GLY A 13 -4.64 -14.80 12.86
C GLY A 13 -5.55 -13.67 12.36
N GLY A 14 -6.15 -13.91 11.27
CA GLY A 14 -7.16 -13.28 10.52
C GLY A 14 -8.57 -13.44 11.00
N LYS A 15 -8.82 -13.08 12.21
CA LYS A 15 -10.09 -12.43 12.52
C LYS A 15 -10.13 -10.99 11.97
N SER A 16 -9.20 -10.60 11.12
CA SER A 16 -9.29 -9.36 10.37
C SER A 16 -10.35 -9.57 9.29
N ASN A 17 -11.52 -8.98 9.51
CA ASN A 17 -12.51 -8.87 8.45
C ASN A 17 -11.85 -8.12 7.27
N PRO A 18 -11.71 -8.72 6.09
CA PRO A 18 -11.13 -8.07 4.92
C PRO A 18 -12.07 -7.03 4.30
N TYR A 19 -13.29 -6.95 4.79
CA TYR A 19 -14.29 -6.01 4.32
C TYR A 19 -14.45 -4.88 5.33
N TYR A 20 -14.53 -3.67 4.82
CA TYR A 20 -14.88 -2.48 5.56
C TYR A 20 -16.17 -1.89 4.97
N ASP A 21 -17.13 -1.61 5.81
CA ASP A 21 -18.40 -0.99 5.42
C ASP A 21 -18.22 0.54 5.49
N GLY A 22 -17.80 1.14 4.40
CA GLY A 22 -17.52 2.56 4.30
C GLY A 22 -16.58 2.90 3.15
N THR A 23 -16.23 4.19 3.04
CA THR A 23 -15.32 4.71 2.04
C THR A 23 -13.85 4.43 2.36
N ILE A 24 -12.97 4.62 1.39
CA ILE A 24 -11.51 4.53 1.60
C ILE A 24 -11.07 5.55 2.66
N MET A 25 -11.59 6.78 2.59
CA MET A 25 -11.23 7.83 3.54
C MET A 25 -11.68 7.51 4.97
N GLU A 26 -12.88 6.98 5.15
CA GLU A 26 -13.37 6.51 6.46
C GLU A 26 -12.51 5.38 7.02
N PHE A 27 -12.11 4.43 6.17
CA PHE A 27 -11.17 3.37 6.57
C PHE A 27 -9.84 3.95 7.07
N LEU A 28 -9.20 4.85 6.31
CA LEU A 28 -7.93 5.47 6.70
C LEU A 28 -8.05 6.24 8.01
N GLN A 29 -9.15 6.98 8.19
CA GLN A 29 -9.42 7.73 9.42
C GLN A 29 -9.65 6.80 10.62
N SER A 30 -10.33 5.68 10.43
CA SER A 30 -10.54 4.68 11.48
C SER A 30 -9.25 4.04 11.98
N ARG A 31 -8.21 4.02 11.14
CA ARG A 31 -6.87 3.50 11.45
C ARG A 31 -5.87 4.60 11.84
N SER A 32 -6.37 5.80 12.10
CA SER A 32 -5.56 6.95 12.53
C SER A 32 -6.32 7.78 13.56
N PRO A 33 -6.69 7.18 14.70
CA PRO A 33 -7.40 7.89 15.76
C PRO A 33 -6.53 9.00 16.33
N LYS A 34 -7.10 10.21 16.48
CA LYS A 34 -6.39 11.39 16.98
C LYS A 34 -5.89 11.21 18.42
N ASP A 35 -6.57 10.37 19.18
CA ASP A 35 -6.35 10.19 20.62
C ASP A 35 -5.37 9.05 20.91
N ASP A 36 -4.97 8.27 19.91
CA ASP A 36 -4.05 7.14 20.04
C ASP A 36 -2.92 7.19 19.00
N PRO A 37 -1.84 7.94 19.30
CA PRO A 37 -0.70 8.06 18.39
C PRO A 37 0.04 6.73 18.11
N LYS A 38 -0.18 5.70 18.94
CA LYS A 38 0.44 4.38 18.74
C LYS A 38 -0.25 3.58 17.62
N ASN A 39 -1.52 3.89 17.38
CA ASN A 39 -2.32 3.27 16.33
C ASN A 39 -2.58 4.22 15.15
N ASP A 40 -1.76 5.26 15.01
CA ASP A 40 -1.80 6.17 13.88
C ASP A 40 -1.00 5.63 12.70
N TYR A 41 -1.70 5.00 11.76
CA TYR A 41 -1.06 4.40 10.57
C TYR A 41 -1.08 5.32 9.35
N PHE A 42 -2.01 6.27 9.22
CA PHE A 42 -2.30 6.96 7.97
C PHE A 42 -2.52 8.49 8.10
N SER A 43 -2.24 9.12 9.23
CA SER A 43 -2.47 10.57 9.38
C SER A 43 -1.69 11.40 8.36
N ASP A 44 -0.41 11.05 8.11
CA ASP A 44 0.42 11.70 7.10
C ASP A 44 -0.15 11.48 5.69
N LEU A 45 -0.66 10.27 5.40
CA LEU A 45 -1.30 9.95 4.14
C LEU A 45 -2.58 10.74 3.92
N ILE A 46 -3.43 10.85 4.94
CA ILE A 46 -4.67 11.65 4.89
C ILE A 46 -4.35 13.12 4.61
N GLU A 47 -3.30 13.67 5.24
CA GLU A 47 -2.84 15.03 4.95
C GLU A 47 -2.40 15.16 3.48
N ILE A 48 -1.63 14.21 2.97
CA ILE A 48 -1.16 14.20 1.57
C ILE A 48 -2.33 14.10 0.59
N ILE A 49 -3.32 13.24 0.84
CA ILE A 49 -4.52 13.10 0.00
C ILE A 49 -5.24 14.46 -0.11
N ARG A 50 -5.39 15.18 1.00
CA ARG A 50 -6.00 16.50 1.03
C ARG A 50 -5.18 17.55 0.30
N LEU A 51 -3.86 17.59 0.53
CA LEU A 51 -2.96 18.48 -0.20
C LEU A 51 -3.00 18.25 -1.72
N ALA A 52 -3.14 16.99 -2.13
CA ALA A 52 -3.23 16.61 -3.54
C ALA A 52 -4.61 16.83 -4.18
N ASN A 53 -5.65 17.18 -3.38
CA ASN A 53 -7.06 17.26 -3.78
C ASN A 53 -7.52 15.93 -4.44
N MET A 54 -7.29 14.80 -3.77
CA MET A 54 -7.62 13.47 -4.30
C MET A 54 -8.67 12.72 -3.44
N GLU A 55 -9.34 13.40 -2.52
CA GLU A 55 -10.40 12.79 -1.70
C GLU A 55 -11.54 12.26 -2.58
N GLU A 56 -12.03 13.08 -3.50
CA GLU A 56 -13.11 12.72 -4.44
C GLU A 56 -12.76 11.48 -5.29
N VAL A 57 -11.52 11.41 -5.80
CA VAL A 57 -11.04 10.25 -6.58
C VAL A 57 -11.13 8.95 -5.77
N LEU A 58 -10.83 9.01 -4.47
CA LEU A 58 -10.84 7.84 -3.60
C LEU A 58 -12.23 7.47 -3.08
N GLU A 59 -13.19 8.40 -3.09
CA GLU A 59 -14.54 8.19 -2.57
C GLU A 59 -15.54 7.85 -3.66
N GLU A 60 -15.45 8.45 -4.82
CA GLU A 60 -16.46 8.37 -5.87
C GLU A 60 -16.07 7.46 -7.03
N GLU A 61 -14.78 7.28 -7.29
CA GLU A 61 -14.31 6.46 -8.40
C GLU A 61 -14.14 4.98 -8.01
N ASN A 62 -14.32 4.10 -9.01
CA ASN A 62 -13.99 2.69 -8.85
C ASN A 62 -12.49 2.50 -8.95
N VAL A 63 -11.80 2.48 -7.83
CA VAL A 63 -10.35 2.40 -7.77
C VAL A 63 -9.86 1.35 -6.78
N THR A 64 -8.64 0.91 -6.95
CA THR A 64 -7.89 0.13 -5.96
C THR A 64 -6.73 0.97 -5.47
N PHE A 65 -6.66 1.21 -4.17
CA PHE A 65 -5.66 2.05 -3.56
C PHE A 65 -4.68 1.24 -2.69
N PHE A 66 -3.40 1.30 -3.01
CA PHE A 66 -2.32 0.76 -2.19
C PHE A 66 -1.86 1.84 -1.21
N ALA A 67 -2.47 1.90 -0.04
CA ALA A 67 -2.26 2.97 0.93
C ALA A 67 -0.88 2.86 1.63
N PRO A 68 0.06 3.80 1.39
CA PRO A 68 1.32 3.83 2.11
C PRO A 68 1.10 4.28 3.56
N THR A 69 1.75 3.60 4.49
CA THR A 69 1.67 3.96 5.91
C THR A 69 2.52 5.20 6.23
N ASN A 70 2.23 5.87 7.36
CA ASN A 70 3.04 6.97 7.89
C ASN A 70 4.53 6.63 7.95
N TRP A 71 4.86 5.40 8.35
CA TRP A 71 6.24 4.95 8.41
C TRP A 71 6.91 4.97 7.03
N SER A 72 6.22 4.49 5.99
CA SER A 72 6.71 4.48 4.61
C SER A 72 6.90 5.91 4.09
N ILE A 73 5.94 6.79 4.34
CA ILE A 73 5.99 8.21 3.95
C ILE A 73 7.19 8.91 4.61
N ARG A 74 7.34 8.78 5.93
CA ARG A 74 8.43 9.39 6.69
C ARG A 74 9.79 8.89 6.24
N LYS A 75 9.92 7.61 5.93
CA LYS A 75 11.14 7.03 5.37
C LYS A 75 11.46 7.62 3.99
N SER A 76 10.47 7.80 3.14
CA SER A 76 10.65 8.40 1.80
C SER A 76 11.05 9.87 1.91
N VAL A 77 10.41 10.64 2.80
CA VAL A 77 10.77 12.04 3.06
C VAL A 77 12.19 12.16 3.64
N ALA A 78 12.57 11.25 4.53
CA ALA A 78 13.94 11.23 5.08
C ALA A 78 15.00 10.94 4.00
N MET A 79 14.70 10.02 3.08
CA MET A 79 15.55 9.73 1.92
C MET A 79 15.64 10.94 0.98
N LEU A 80 14.52 11.58 0.68
CA LEU A 80 14.47 12.81 -0.11
C LEU A 80 15.30 13.92 0.55
N ASN A 81 15.17 14.12 1.86
CA ASN A 81 15.94 15.09 2.61
C ASN A 81 17.45 14.84 2.52
N LYS A 82 17.88 13.59 2.57
CA LYS A 82 19.30 13.24 2.40
C LYS A 82 19.82 13.67 1.04
N MET A 83 19.10 13.40 -0.03
CA MET A 83 19.44 13.82 -1.38
C MET A 83 19.41 15.35 -1.51
N TRP A 84 18.38 15.99 -0.97
CA TRP A 84 18.15 17.43 -1.02
C TRP A 84 19.26 18.20 -0.33
N TYR A 85 19.70 17.70 0.84
CA TYR A 85 20.84 18.26 1.58
C TYR A 85 22.16 18.15 0.80
N GLN A 86 22.40 17.04 0.11
CA GLN A 86 23.58 16.87 -0.76
C GLN A 86 23.61 17.88 -1.93
N MET A 87 22.44 18.40 -2.32
CA MET A 87 22.30 19.43 -3.36
C MET A 87 22.36 20.86 -2.79
N GLY A 88 22.65 21.02 -1.50
CA GLY A 88 22.77 22.33 -0.83
C GLY A 88 21.45 22.97 -0.47
N ASN A 89 20.35 22.20 -0.44
CA ASN A 89 19.03 22.71 -0.09
C ASN A 89 18.66 22.43 1.39
N ASP A 90 17.73 23.22 1.93
CA ASP A 90 17.21 23.02 3.27
C ASP A 90 16.31 21.77 3.34
N SER A 91 16.36 21.07 4.46
CA SER A 91 15.53 19.89 4.67
C SER A 91 14.03 20.22 4.74
N ILE A 92 13.21 19.36 4.14
CA ILE A 92 11.76 19.39 4.25
C ILE A 92 11.37 18.98 5.67
N LYS A 93 10.69 19.86 6.39
CA LYS A 93 10.24 19.69 7.79
C LYS A 93 8.74 19.40 7.89
N ASN A 94 7.99 19.71 6.83
CA ASN A 94 6.55 19.63 6.80
C ASN A 94 6.09 19.21 5.39
N LEU A 95 5.08 18.34 5.32
CA LEU A 95 4.53 17.84 4.06
C LEU A 95 4.00 18.95 3.15
N LYS A 96 3.54 20.07 3.72
CA LYS A 96 3.06 21.25 2.98
C LYS A 96 4.17 21.99 2.20
N GLN A 97 5.43 21.75 2.51
CA GLN A 97 6.56 22.32 1.75
C GLN A 97 6.74 21.66 0.38
N ILE A 98 6.19 20.47 0.21
CA ILE A 98 6.15 19.78 -1.08
C ILE A 98 4.93 20.27 -1.85
N LYS A 99 5.11 20.59 -3.12
CA LYS A 99 4.01 21.11 -3.97
C LYS A 99 2.88 20.09 -4.07
N PRO A 100 1.61 20.53 -4.01
CA PRO A 100 0.44 19.66 -4.18
C PRO A 100 0.46 18.82 -5.46
N SER A 101 0.97 19.37 -6.56
CA SER A 101 1.11 18.64 -7.83
C SER A 101 2.05 17.43 -7.73
N VAL A 102 3.12 17.53 -6.94
CA VAL A 102 4.05 16.41 -6.68
C VAL A 102 3.35 15.32 -5.90
N TRP A 103 2.60 15.69 -4.85
CA TRP A 103 1.81 14.73 -4.10
C TRP A 103 0.77 14.03 -4.96
N ARG A 104 0.08 14.79 -5.83
CA ARG A 104 -0.91 14.24 -6.76
C ARG A 104 -0.28 13.24 -7.73
N GLU A 105 0.87 13.57 -8.29
CA GLU A 105 1.62 12.67 -9.18
C GLU A 105 1.99 11.36 -8.48
N TYR A 106 2.61 11.44 -7.30
CA TYR A 106 3.02 10.27 -6.54
C TYR A 106 1.82 9.42 -6.07
N LEU A 107 0.77 10.02 -5.52
CA LEU A 107 -0.43 9.28 -5.11
C LEU A 107 -1.08 8.56 -6.29
N SER A 108 -1.11 9.21 -7.46
CA SER A 108 -1.68 8.61 -8.68
C SER A 108 -0.96 7.34 -9.11
N MET A 109 0.28 7.12 -8.68
CA MET A 109 1.03 5.88 -8.91
C MET A 109 0.57 4.72 -8.01
N TYR A 110 -0.07 5.01 -6.87
CA TYR A 110 -0.56 4.01 -5.91
C TYR A 110 -2.06 3.68 -6.08
N ILE A 111 -2.70 4.28 -7.07
CA ILE A 111 -4.12 4.07 -7.37
C ILE A 111 -4.21 3.37 -8.72
N LEU A 112 -4.83 2.18 -8.76
CA LEU A 112 -5.18 1.52 -10.02
C LEU A 112 -6.58 1.95 -10.43
N LYS A 113 -6.78 2.11 -11.74
CA LYS A 113 -8.11 2.23 -12.32
C LYS A 113 -8.82 0.90 -12.18
N ASP A 114 -10.07 0.90 -11.75
CA ASP A 114 -10.90 -0.25 -11.44
C ASP A 114 -10.68 -0.87 -10.05
N LYS A 115 -11.69 -1.62 -9.60
CA LYS A 115 -11.68 -2.36 -8.34
C LYS A 115 -11.09 -3.74 -8.54
N TYR A 116 -9.96 -3.98 -7.88
CA TYR A 116 -9.33 -5.29 -7.81
C TYR A 116 -9.33 -5.81 -6.38
N THR A 117 -9.64 -7.07 -6.21
CA THR A 117 -9.46 -7.79 -4.95
C THR A 117 -8.16 -8.60 -5.02
N LEU A 118 -7.72 -9.14 -3.88
CA LEU A 118 -6.53 -9.99 -3.84
C LEU A 118 -6.62 -11.21 -4.79
N LYS A 119 -7.84 -11.65 -5.11
CA LYS A 119 -8.08 -12.78 -6.03
C LYS A 119 -7.86 -12.41 -7.50
N ASP A 120 -7.95 -11.14 -7.83
CA ASP A 120 -7.80 -10.63 -9.19
C ASP A 120 -6.33 -10.36 -9.53
N ILE A 121 -5.45 -10.36 -8.50
CA ILE A 121 -4.02 -10.13 -8.66
C ILE A 121 -3.30 -11.48 -8.80
N PRO A 122 -2.64 -11.75 -9.95
CA PRO A 122 -1.99 -13.02 -10.19
C PRO A 122 -0.74 -13.21 -9.33
N GLN A 123 -0.25 -14.44 -9.28
CA GLN A 123 1.01 -14.75 -8.60
C GLN A 123 2.20 -14.12 -9.33
N ILE A 124 3.17 -13.66 -8.55
CA ILE A 124 4.52 -13.34 -9.01
C ILE A 124 5.54 -14.15 -8.22
N ASP A 125 6.47 -14.78 -8.92
CA ASP A 125 7.59 -15.51 -8.32
C ASP A 125 8.89 -15.12 -9.03
N THR A 126 9.75 -14.40 -8.32
CA THR A 126 11.03 -13.92 -8.87
C THR A 126 12.00 -15.06 -9.20
N THR A 127 11.81 -16.24 -8.63
CA THR A 127 12.61 -17.44 -8.94
C THR A 127 12.07 -18.22 -10.12
N ALA A 128 10.83 -17.99 -10.52
CA ALA A 128 10.13 -18.65 -11.62
C ALA A 128 9.33 -17.62 -12.45
N ILE A 129 9.94 -16.49 -12.77
CA ILE A 129 9.27 -15.33 -13.36
C ILE A 129 8.62 -15.64 -14.72
N ALA A 130 9.18 -16.57 -15.49
CA ALA A 130 8.61 -16.98 -16.77
C ALA A 130 7.25 -17.69 -16.62
N ALA A 131 7.02 -18.36 -15.48
CA ALA A 131 5.76 -19.03 -15.18
C ALA A 131 4.79 -18.14 -14.40
N TYR A 132 5.33 -17.26 -13.55
CA TYR A 132 4.57 -16.39 -12.65
C TYR A 132 5.08 -14.94 -12.73
N PRO A 133 4.78 -14.22 -13.84
CA PRO A 133 5.32 -12.87 -14.08
C PRO A 133 4.61 -11.76 -13.30
N GLY A 134 3.49 -12.03 -12.61
CA GLY A 134 2.57 -10.98 -12.20
C GLY A 134 1.75 -10.45 -13.38
N GLN A 135 1.22 -9.25 -13.25
CA GLN A 135 0.45 -8.59 -14.31
C GLN A 135 0.69 -7.08 -14.31
N THR A 136 0.69 -6.50 -15.49
CA THR A 136 0.74 -5.05 -15.66
C THR A 136 -0.64 -4.43 -15.47
N PHE A 137 -0.71 -3.44 -14.58
CA PHE A 137 -1.90 -2.61 -14.35
C PHE A 137 -1.57 -1.16 -14.67
N ILE A 138 -2.55 -0.44 -15.17
CA ILE A 138 -2.39 1.01 -15.43
C ILE A 138 -2.88 1.78 -14.21
N THR A 139 -2.00 2.64 -13.69
CA THR A 139 -2.33 3.51 -12.56
C THR A 139 -3.26 4.64 -12.97
N TYR A 140 -3.83 5.33 -11.98
CA TYR A 140 -4.62 6.54 -12.19
C TYR A 140 -3.82 7.63 -12.93
N GLY A 141 -2.51 7.72 -12.63
CA GLY A 141 -1.57 8.59 -13.34
C GLY A 141 -1.18 8.12 -14.75
N GLY A 142 -1.70 6.99 -15.22
CA GLY A 142 -1.40 6.46 -16.56
C GLY A 142 -0.10 5.66 -16.67
N LEU A 143 0.60 5.42 -15.56
CA LEU A 143 1.85 4.67 -15.55
C LEU A 143 1.59 3.16 -15.44
N PRO A 144 2.34 2.32 -16.17
CA PRO A 144 2.26 0.87 -16.02
C PRO A 144 3.04 0.42 -14.78
N MET A 145 2.37 -0.38 -13.93
CA MET A 145 2.98 -1.01 -12.77
C MET A 145 2.80 -2.53 -12.87
N ASN A 146 3.85 -3.29 -12.58
CA ASN A 146 3.71 -4.73 -12.41
C ASN A 146 3.25 -5.02 -10.98
N VAL A 147 2.15 -5.73 -10.86
CA VAL A 147 1.58 -6.13 -9.58
C VAL A 147 1.42 -7.65 -9.53
N GLY A 148 1.82 -8.24 -8.44
CA GLY A 148 1.68 -9.67 -8.24
C GLY A 148 1.66 -10.06 -6.76
N VAL A 149 1.09 -11.22 -6.47
CA VAL A 149 1.08 -11.81 -5.13
C VAL A 149 2.25 -12.76 -5.00
N VAL A 150 3.14 -12.47 -4.05
CA VAL A 150 4.20 -13.39 -3.63
C VAL A 150 3.63 -14.28 -2.53
N TYR A 151 3.72 -15.57 -2.71
CA TYR A 151 3.36 -16.56 -1.70
C TYR A 151 4.62 -16.96 -0.95
N GLY A 152 4.64 -16.69 0.35
CA GLY A 152 5.74 -17.09 1.22
C GLY A 152 5.71 -18.59 1.51
N ASP A 153 6.84 -19.10 1.98
CA ASP A 153 6.95 -20.47 2.47
C ASP A 153 6.67 -20.52 3.97
N ALA A 154 6.12 -21.61 4.46
CA ALA A 154 5.96 -21.86 5.90
C ALA A 154 6.25 -23.32 6.23
N ASN A 155 7.00 -23.55 7.33
CA ASN A 155 7.34 -24.87 7.85
C ASN A 155 7.98 -25.81 6.79
N GLY A 156 8.79 -25.26 5.88
CA GLY A 156 9.45 -26.00 4.80
C GLY A 156 8.54 -26.36 3.62
N VAL A 157 7.28 -25.92 3.64
CA VAL A 157 6.34 -26.13 2.52
C VAL A 157 6.26 -24.82 1.72
N LYS A 158 6.41 -24.92 0.39
CA LYS A 158 6.36 -23.77 -0.51
C LYS A 158 4.94 -23.24 -0.66
N TYR A 159 4.82 -21.91 -0.76
CA TYR A 159 3.61 -21.18 -1.11
C TYR A 159 2.45 -21.24 -0.10
N VAL A 160 2.67 -21.78 1.11
CA VAL A 160 1.64 -21.89 2.16
C VAL A 160 1.78 -20.85 3.27
N GLY A 161 2.81 -20.02 3.21
CA GLY A 161 3.08 -18.95 4.15
C GLY A 161 2.31 -17.65 3.86
N PRO A 162 2.70 -16.56 4.51
CA PRO A 162 2.05 -15.27 4.34
C PRO A 162 2.16 -14.76 2.91
N ARG A 163 1.09 -14.13 2.45
CA ARG A 163 1.05 -13.49 1.13
C ARG A 163 1.47 -12.04 1.23
N GLN A 164 2.23 -11.59 0.24
CA GLN A 164 2.67 -10.20 0.11
C GLN A 164 2.34 -9.70 -1.30
N ILE A 165 1.95 -8.44 -1.43
CA ILE A 165 1.79 -7.82 -2.73
C ILE A 165 3.12 -7.18 -3.10
N LEU A 166 3.66 -7.57 -4.26
CA LEU A 166 4.76 -6.88 -4.91
C LEU A 166 4.19 -5.87 -5.89
N TYR A 167 4.59 -4.61 -5.74
CA TYR A 167 4.16 -3.50 -6.56
C TYR A 167 5.39 -2.81 -7.14
N SER A 168 5.62 -2.95 -8.45
CA SER A 168 6.87 -2.57 -9.09
C SER A 168 6.64 -1.64 -10.27
N TYR A 169 7.43 -0.59 -10.36
CA TYR A 169 7.46 0.27 -11.54
C TYR A 169 8.12 -0.47 -12.72
N ILE A 170 7.55 -0.33 -13.92
CA ILE A 170 8.11 -0.87 -15.14
C ILE A 170 8.91 0.24 -15.81
N TYR A 171 10.24 0.04 -15.88
CA TYR A 171 11.09 0.89 -16.68
C TYR A 171 11.09 0.38 -18.11
N ASP A 172 10.83 1.26 -19.07
CA ASP A 172 11.17 1.00 -20.46
C ASP A 172 12.69 0.98 -20.56
N ILE A 173 13.24 -0.16 -20.99
CA ILE A 173 14.66 -0.34 -21.27
C ILE A 173 14.93 -0.06 -22.76
#